data_32ce8f3654fc84ecc7140087a751f80d
#
_entry.id   32ce8f3654fc84ecc7140087a751f80d
#
_cell.length_a   1.000
_cell.length_b   1.000
_cell.length_c   1.000
_cell.angle_alpha   90.00
_cell.angle_beta   90.00
_cell.angle_gamma   90.00
#
_symmetry.space_group_name_H-M   'P 1'
#
loop_
_entity.id
_entity.type
_entity.pdbx_description
1 polymer ?
#
loop_
_entity_poly.entity_id
_entity_poly.type
_entity_poly.pdbx_seq_one_letter_code
_entity_poly.pdbx_strand_id
1 'polypeptide(L)'
;MKQKTGTATVLFTDLVGSTELMTRLGESAFDDVRRAHFAALRKTIQRTGGEEVKTLGDGVLVIFGSAADAVACAVAMQQAVQRQLVAPQAPLAIRIGVGLGDVVIEDGDVFGTPVVEAARLVEAAQPGQILVTAIARVVAGGRSRVRFADIGPLRLKGLPEPVPTCEVAWEALPPSVPLPALLTDMGPVFVAREAEMERLEQLWKEAVAGDVRVGLLAGEPGVGKTRLAAELAGRVDDPGVTVLAGRCDEDLGVPYQPFVEALRHFVDHVPAEELAGRLGRYGGELARLVPELAEGVPGLAPPLHSDPETERYRLFDAVAAWLAAASRHEPILLVLDDLQWAAGPTLLLLRHLVARRTDATRLLVVGTYRDSELRHEHPLVEVLADLRRQEGVERFSLIGLDQSGVTSLMEQRMGRTLADEELPLARAIYEETEGNPFFVR
;
A
#
# COMPACT_ATOMS: atom_id res chain seq x y z
N MET A 1 -34.93 2.85 21.66
CA MET A 1 -33.49 2.95 21.84
C MET A 1 -33.01 1.69 22.55
N LYS A 2 -32.13 0.90 21.97
CA LYS A 2 -31.59 -0.31 22.65
C LYS A 2 -30.19 0.04 23.15
N GLN A 3 -30.11 0.33 24.45
CA GLN A 3 -28.86 0.42 25.18
C GLN A 3 -28.25 -0.97 25.28
N LYS A 4 -27.00 -1.16 24.83
CA LYS A 4 -26.26 -2.43 24.90
C LYS A 4 -25.07 -2.24 25.83
N THR A 5 -25.06 -2.99 26.92
CA THR A 5 -23.92 -3.03 27.84
C THR A 5 -23.05 -4.24 27.50
N GLY A 6 -21.73 -4.09 27.56
CA GLY A 6 -20.78 -5.17 27.31
C GLY A 6 -19.37 -4.78 27.70
N THR A 7 -18.49 -5.76 27.79
CA THR A 7 -17.04 -5.52 27.99
C THR A 7 -16.37 -5.27 26.64
N ALA A 8 -15.61 -4.19 26.52
CA ALA A 8 -14.85 -3.87 25.30
C ALA A 8 -13.46 -3.31 25.65
N THR A 9 -12.56 -3.45 24.71
CA THR A 9 -11.27 -2.73 24.71
C THR A 9 -11.42 -1.49 23.88
N VAL A 10 -11.11 -0.35 24.47
CA VAL A 10 -11.22 0.99 23.85
C VAL A 10 -9.83 1.47 23.51
N LEU A 11 -9.64 1.88 22.26
CA LEU A 11 -8.41 2.49 21.77
C LEU A 11 -8.69 3.93 21.34
N PHE A 12 -7.87 4.85 21.79
CA PHE A 12 -7.90 6.25 21.41
C PHE A 12 -6.56 6.64 20.77
N THR A 13 -6.59 7.48 19.73
CA THR A 13 -5.38 8.08 19.15
C THR A 13 -5.45 9.60 19.15
N ASP A 14 -4.30 10.25 19.06
CA ASP A 14 -4.17 11.70 18.92
C ASP A 14 -2.91 12.04 18.10
N LEU A 15 -3.02 12.93 17.12
CA LEU A 15 -1.92 13.36 16.27
C LEU A 15 -1.11 14.47 16.97
N VAL A 16 0.18 14.25 17.09
CA VAL A 16 1.08 15.19 17.76
C VAL A 16 1.34 16.41 16.88
N GLY A 17 1.12 17.61 17.45
CA GLY A 17 1.48 18.87 16.79
C GLY A 17 0.66 19.21 15.55
N SER A 18 -0.59 18.74 15.45
CA SER A 18 -1.48 18.97 14.31
C SER A 18 -1.68 20.46 13.99
N THR A 19 -1.81 21.30 15.00
CA THR A 19 -1.97 22.77 14.84
C THR A 19 -0.70 23.42 14.26
N GLU A 20 0.48 23.02 14.74
CA GLU A 20 1.77 23.51 14.22
C GLU A 20 2.00 23.03 12.78
N LEU A 21 1.62 21.78 12.49
CA LEU A 21 1.71 21.20 11.17
C LEU A 21 0.80 21.95 10.18
N MET A 22 -0.44 22.24 10.56
CA MET A 22 -1.38 23.02 9.77
C MET A 22 -0.85 24.45 9.49
N THR A 23 -0.27 25.10 10.51
CA THR A 23 0.31 26.44 10.34
C THR A 23 1.48 26.45 9.36
N ARG A 24 2.29 25.38 9.37
CA ARG A 24 3.48 25.24 8.50
C ARG A 24 3.13 24.88 7.05
N LEU A 25 2.17 23.99 6.82
CA LEU A 25 1.81 23.47 5.50
C LEU A 25 0.73 24.34 4.80
N GLY A 26 -0.07 25.08 5.55
CA GLY A 26 -1.32 25.70 5.09
C GLY A 26 -2.48 24.71 5.08
N GLU A 27 -3.70 25.25 5.06
CA GLU A 27 -4.95 24.47 5.24
C GLU A 27 -5.13 23.36 4.20
N SER A 28 -4.91 23.65 2.92
CA SER A 28 -5.14 22.69 1.84
C SER A 28 -4.18 21.48 1.91
N ALA A 29 -2.87 21.74 2.07
CA ALA A 29 -1.88 20.67 2.18
C ALA A 29 -2.04 19.87 3.48
N PHE A 30 -2.44 20.52 4.57
CA PHE A 30 -2.75 19.84 5.82
C PHE A 30 -3.97 18.90 5.68
N ASP A 31 -5.01 19.31 4.95
CA ASP A 31 -6.19 18.48 4.70
C ASP A 31 -5.84 17.23 3.89
N ASP A 32 -4.90 17.31 2.95
CA ASP A 32 -4.41 16.13 2.21
C ASP A 32 -3.68 15.16 3.14
N VAL A 33 -2.78 15.68 3.99
CA VAL A 33 -2.07 14.90 5.00
C VAL A 33 -3.05 14.25 5.97
N ARG A 34 -4.04 14.99 6.47
CA ARG A 34 -5.05 14.49 7.38
C ARG A 34 -5.89 13.36 6.75
N ARG A 35 -6.28 13.51 5.49
CA ARG A 35 -7.00 12.45 4.75
C ARG A 35 -6.16 11.19 4.60
N ALA A 36 -4.89 11.32 4.22
CA ALA A 36 -3.97 10.20 4.11
C ALA A 36 -3.73 9.51 5.46
N HIS A 37 -3.59 10.30 6.54
CA HIS A 37 -3.46 9.81 7.89
C HIS A 37 -4.67 8.95 8.32
N PHE A 38 -5.88 9.48 8.20
CA PHE A 38 -7.08 8.71 8.55
C PHE A 38 -7.30 7.48 7.66
N ALA A 39 -6.93 7.54 6.38
CA ALA A 39 -6.99 6.37 5.50
C ALA A 39 -6.06 5.25 6.00
N ALA A 40 -4.82 5.58 6.41
CA ALA A 40 -3.89 4.60 6.97
C ALA A 40 -4.38 4.02 8.31
N LEU A 41 -4.94 4.85 9.20
CA LEU A 41 -5.52 4.36 10.45
C LEU A 41 -6.71 3.42 10.19
N ARG A 42 -7.63 3.78 9.29
CA ARG A 42 -8.80 2.94 8.95
C ARG A 42 -8.41 1.62 8.33
N LYS A 43 -7.43 1.59 7.43
CA LYS A 43 -6.86 0.36 6.88
C LYS A 43 -6.35 -0.57 8.00
N THR A 44 -5.66 0.00 8.99
CA THR A 44 -5.13 -0.74 10.14
C THR A 44 -6.25 -1.28 11.04
N ILE A 45 -7.29 -0.46 11.33
CA ILE A 45 -8.46 -0.86 12.11
C ILE A 45 -9.17 -2.05 11.47
N GLN A 46 -9.45 -1.97 10.17
CA GLN A 46 -10.13 -3.04 9.44
C GLN A 46 -9.37 -4.36 9.45
N ARG A 47 -8.03 -4.31 9.28
CA ARG A 47 -7.16 -5.49 9.32
C ARG A 47 -7.13 -6.19 10.68
N THR A 48 -7.26 -5.43 11.75
CA THR A 48 -7.18 -5.95 13.13
C THR A 48 -8.54 -6.22 13.76
N GLY A 49 -9.63 -6.09 12.99
CA GLY A 49 -10.99 -6.38 13.45
C GLY A 49 -11.55 -5.37 14.44
N GLY A 50 -11.04 -4.12 14.40
CA GLY A 50 -11.58 -3.00 15.17
C GLY A 50 -12.82 -2.37 14.52
N GLU A 51 -13.67 -1.75 15.33
CA GLU A 51 -14.81 -0.95 14.91
C GLU A 51 -14.54 0.52 15.24
N GLU A 52 -14.43 1.37 14.19
CA GLU A 52 -14.31 2.82 14.37
C GLU A 52 -15.64 3.38 14.86
N VAL A 53 -15.66 3.97 16.06
CA VAL A 53 -16.86 4.59 16.65
C VAL A 53 -17.02 5.98 16.09
N LYS A 54 -15.97 6.80 16.18
CA LYS A 54 -15.96 8.17 15.66
C LYS A 54 -14.56 8.75 15.52
N THR A 55 -14.46 9.77 14.69
CA THR A 55 -13.29 10.65 14.61
C THR A 55 -13.47 11.82 15.59
N LEU A 56 -12.42 12.18 16.30
CA LEU A 56 -12.39 13.27 17.27
C LEU A 56 -11.22 14.20 16.95
N GLY A 57 -11.52 15.29 16.24
CA GLY A 57 -10.48 16.21 15.77
C GLY A 57 -9.50 15.52 14.83
N ASP A 58 -8.30 15.25 15.30
CA ASP A 58 -7.19 14.59 14.62
C ASP A 58 -6.91 13.16 15.10
N GLY A 59 -7.77 12.61 15.98
CA GLY A 59 -7.70 11.25 16.48
C GLY A 59 -8.93 10.41 16.16
N VAL A 60 -8.85 9.12 16.45
CA VAL A 60 -9.95 8.14 16.29
C VAL A 60 -10.24 7.41 17.59
N LEU A 61 -11.52 7.10 17.80
CA LEU A 61 -12.02 6.22 18.86
C LEU A 61 -12.43 4.89 18.22
N VAL A 62 -11.81 3.79 18.69
CA VAL A 62 -12.02 2.45 18.16
C VAL A 62 -12.36 1.50 19.31
N ILE A 63 -13.25 0.55 19.07
CA ILE A 63 -13.55 -0.54 20.01
C ILE A 63 -13.18 -1.90 19.45
N PHE A 64 -12.80 -2.80 20.34
CA PHE A 64 -12.41 -4.17 20.03
C PHE A 64 -13.07 -5.15 21.01
N GLY A 65 -13.46 -6.32 20.52
CA GLY A 65 -13.84 -7.45 21.36
C GLY A 65 -12.65 -8.18 22.00
N SER A 66 -11.42 -7.87 21.58
CA SER A 66 -10.18 -8.52 22.05
C SER A 66 -9.13 -7.46 22.41
N ALA A 67 -8.58 -7.58 23.63
CA ALA A 67 -7.48 -6.70 24.06
C ALA A 67 -6.18 -6.96 23.28
N ALA A 68 -5.93 -8.20 22.86
CA ALA A 68 -4.76 -8.53 22.07
C ALA A 68 -4.82 -7.88 20.68
N ASP A 69 -6.01 -7.87 20.04
CA ASP A 69 -6.21 -7.25 18.73
C ASP A 69 -6.11 -5.71 18.83
N ALA A 70 -6.62 -5.10 19.91
CA ALA A 70 -6.47 -3.67 20.17
C ALA A 70 -4.99 -3.27 20.31
N VAL A 71 -4.21 -4.06 21.05
CA VAL A 71 -2.76 -3.81 21.21
C VAL A 71 -2.02 -4.03 19.89
N ALA A 72 -2.36 -5.06 19.12
CA ALA A 72 -1.80 -5.28 17.79
C ALA A 72 -2.14 -4.12 16.82
N CYS A 73 -3.38 -3.62 16.89
CA CYS A 73 -3.79 -2.43 16.14
C CYS A 73 -2.98 -1.19 16.55
N ALA A 74 -2.78 -0.95 17.84
CA ALA A 74 -2.01 0.19 18.34
C ALA A 74 -0.57 0.17 17.80
N VAL A 75 0.10 -0.99 17.82
CA VAL A 75 1.45 -1.14 17.24
C VAL A 75 1.44 -0.90 15.74
N ALA A 76 0.50 -1.51 15.00
CA ALA A 76 0.39 -1.35 13.56
C ALA A 76 0.07 0.11 13.16
N MET A 77 -0.70 0.85 13.98
CA MET A 77 -0.96 2.28 13.78
C MET A 77 0.30 3.12 13.94
N GLN A 78 1.12 2.90 14.99
CA GLN A 78 2.40 3.59 15.16
C GLN A 78 3.31 3.34 13.95
N GLN A 79 3.41 2.10 13.51
CA GLN A 79 4.19 1.71 12.35
C GLN A 79 3.68 2.33 11.04
N ALA A 80 2.36 2.40 10.84
CA ALA A 80 1.75 3.01 9.67
C ALA A 80 1.98 4.54 9.62
N VAL A 81 1.87 5.21 10.77
CA VAL A 81 2.08 6.67 10.87
C VAL A 81 3.55 7.03 10.68
N GLN A 82 4.47 6.23 11.21
CA GLN A 82 5.90 6.44 11.02
C GLN A 82 6.32 6.47 9.54
N ARG A 83 5.58 5.76 8.67
CA ARG A 83 5.82 5.74 7.22
C ARG A 83 5.30 6.98 6.49
N GLN A 84 4.41 7.75 7.12
CA GLN A 84 3.84 8.95 6.52
C GLN A 84 4.85 10.09 6.58
N LEU A 85 5.72 10.19 5.59
CA LEU A 85 6.63 11.31 5.42
C LEU A 85 5.85 12.49 4.84
N VAL A 86 5.54 13.47 5.68
CA VAL A 86 4.91 14.74 5.24
C VAL A 86 5.94 15.67 4.59
N ALA A 87 7.20 15.57 5.00
CA ALA A 87 8.38 16.20 4.41
C ALA A 87 9.62 15.50 4.99
N PRO A 88 10.80 15.56 4.34
CA PRO A 88 12.03 14.91 4.81
C PRO A 88 12.45 15.26 6.24
N GLN A 89 11.84 16.29 6.86
CA GLN A 89 12.21 16.82 8.17
C GLN A 89 11.07 16.85 9.20
N ALA A 90 9.90 16.24 8.90
CA ALA A 90 8.76 16.25 9.81
C ALA A 90 7.97 14.95 9.76
N PRO A 91 8.44 13.89 10.43
CA PRO A 91 7.66 12.67 10.58
C PRO A 91 6.40 12.98 11.41
N LEU A 92 5.26 12.39 11.02
CA LEU A 92 4.08 12.38 11.85
C LEU A 92 4.33 11.48 13.07
N ALA A 93 3.76 11.86 14.20
CA ALA A 93 3.74 11.02 15.40
C ALA A 93 2.35 11.03 16.00
N ILE A 94 1.92 9.88 16.51
CA ILE A 94 0.67 9.75 17.27
C ILE A 94 0.93 9.28 18.69
N ARG A 95 -0.04 9.57 19.55
CA ARG A 95 -0.14 9.02 20.90
C ARG A 95 -1.31 8.06 20.94
N ILE A 96 -1.17 6.95 21.65
CA ILE A 96 -2.23 5.94 21.74
C ILE A 96 -2.48 5.58 23.18
N GLY A 97 -3.76 5.53 23.58
CA GLY A 97 -4.23 5.07 24.86
C GLY A 97 -5.19 3.90 24.72
N VAL A 98 -5.03 2.86 25.54
CA VAL A 98 -5.90 1.67 25.51
C VAL A 98 -6.44 1.37 26.90
N GLY A 99 -7.77 1.32 27.03
CA GLY A 99 -8.51 0.95 28.23
C GLY A 99 -9.34 -0.31 28.00
N LEU A 100 -9.61 -1.07 29.05
CA LEU A 100 -10.49 -2.26 28.99
C LEU A 100 -11.47 -2.25 30.15
N GLY A 101 -12.74 -2.54 29.88
CA GLY A 101 -13.77 -2.73 30.89
C GLY A 101 -15.18 -2.66 30.30
N ASP A 102 -16.17 -2.49 31.18
CA ASP A 102 -17.55 -2.42 30.75
C ASP A 102 -17.88 -1.07 30.12
N VAL A 103 -18.54 -1.13 28.97
CA VAL A 103 -19.00 0.02 28.21
C VAL A 103 -20.49 -0.05 27.94
N VAL A 104 -21.07 1.11 27.69
CA VAL A 104 -22.45 1.27 27.23
C VAL A 104 -22.39 1.81 25.82
N ILE A 105 -23.02 1.10 24.87
CA ILE A 105 -23.18 1.53 23.50
C ILE A 105 -24.59 2.04 23.30
N GLU A 106 -24.70 3.32 22.92
CA GLU A 106 -25.98 4.01 22.73
C GLU A 106 -25.88 4.97 21.53
N ASP A 107 -26.81 4.83 20.58
CA ASP A 107 -26.90 5.64 19.36
C ASP A 107 -25.59 5.77 18.55
N GLY A 108 -24.82 4.66 18.48
CA GLY A 108 -23.54 4.62 17.76
C GLY A 108 -22.34 5.25 18.50
N ASP A 109 -22.54 5.71 19.74
CA ASP A 109 -21.47 6.19 20.61
C ASP A 109 -21.18 5.19 21.76
N VAL A 110 -20.02 5.33 22.39
CA VAL A 110 -19.55 4.45 23.46
C VAL A 110 -19.22 5.24 24.71
N PHE A 111 -19.71 4.78 25.86
CA PHE A 111 -19.56 5.42 27.15
C PHE A 111 -19.02 4.44 28.20
N GLY A 112 -18.34 4.96 29.22
CA GLY A 112 -17.85 4.16 30.34
C GLY A 112 -16.44 4.54 30.79
N THR A 113 -16.02 4.00 31.93
CA THR A 113 -14.69 4.24 32.51
C THR A 113 -13.56 3.95 31.52
N PRO A 114 -13.59 2.83 30.72
CA PRO A 114 -12.52 2.54 29.77
C PRO A 114 -12.33 3.60 28.71
N VAL A 115 -13.40 4.30 28.29
CA VAL A 115 -13.34 5.39 27.31
C VAL A 115 -12.60 6.59 27.91
N VAL A 116 -12.91 6.91 29.17
CA VAL A 116 -12.23 8.01 29.90
C VAL A 116 -10.78 7.67 30.15
N GLU A 117 -10.47 6.44 30.59
CA GLU A 117 -9.10 5.96 30.79
C GLU A 117 -8.28 6.05 29.49
N ALA A 118 -8.78 5.50 28.40
CA ALA A 118 -8.09 5.54 27.09
C ALA A 118 -7.81 6.98 26.64
N ALA A 119 -8.79 7.89 26.73
CA ALA A 119 -8.64 9.29 26.37
C ALA A 119 -7.58 10.01 27.26
N ARG A 120 -7.55 9.72 28.56
CA ARG A 120 -6.57 10.33 29.47
C ARG A 120 -5.16 9.72 29.33
N LEU A 121 -5.07 8.46 28.97
CA LEU A 121 -3.79 7.84 28.63
C LEU A 121 -3.16 8.47 27.38
N VAL A 122 -3.96 8.80 26.36
CA VAL A 122 -3.49 9.56 25.19
C VAL A 122 -2.92 10.92 25.59
N GLU A 123 -3.62 11.66 26.47
CA GLU A 123 -3.14 12.96 26.95
C GLU A 123 -1.81 12.84 27.74
N ALA A 124 -1.61 11.73 28.45
CA ALA A 124 -0.41 11.46 29.23
C ALA A 124 0.76 10.87 28.42
N ALA A 125 0.46 10.29 27.27
CA ALA A 125 1.46 9.63 26.42
C ALA A 125 2.41 10.63 25.75
N GLN A 126 3.66 10.21 25.57
CA GLN A 126 4.64 10.94 24.74
C GLN A 126 4.40 10.65 23.25
N PRO A 127 4.93 11.48 22.31
CA PRO A 127 4.93 11.18 20.89
C PRO A 127 5.48 9.77 20.61
N GLY A 128 4.75 8.95 19.84
CA GLY A 128 5.14 7.58 19.54
C GLY A 128 4.84 6.55 20.65
N GLN A 129 4.32 6.97 21.80
CA GLN A 129 4.07 6.09 22.94
C GLN A 129 2.67 5.44 22.87
N ILE A 130 2.59 4.18 23.29
CA ILE A 130 1.34 3.43 23.46
C ILE A 130 1.20 3.11 24.94
N LEU A 131 0.21 3.71 25.60
CA LEU A 131 -0.11 3.46 27.00
C LEU A 131 -1.36 2.58 27.11
N VAL A 132 -1.30 1.56 27.97
CA VAL A 132 -2.42 0.65 28.21
C VAL A 132 -2.67 0.51 29.71
N THR A 133 -3.94 0.32 30.11
CA THR A 133 -4.24 -0.03 31.50
C THR A 133 -3.67 -1.41 31.85
N ALA A 134 -3.26 -1.62 33.09
CA ALA A 134 -2.75 -2.91 33.54
C ALA A 134 -3.74 -4.06 33.30
N ILE A 135 -5.04 -3.77 33.36
CA ILE A 135 -6.10 -4.75 33.08
C ILE A 135 -6.09 -5.16 31.59
N ALA A 136 -5.93 -4.20 30.69
CA ALA A 136 -5.82 -4.46 29.24
C ALA A 136 -4.57 -5.32 28.95
N ARG A 137 -3.42 -5.02 29.57
CA ARG A 137 -2.20 -5.84 29.51
C ARG A 137 -2.46 -7.28 29.95
N VAL A 138 -3.09 -7.48 31.12
CA VAL A 138 -3.33 -8.82 31.66
C VAL A 138 -4.19 -9.66 30.72
N VAL A 139 -5.23 -9.07 30.15
CA VAL A 139 -6.13 -9.77 29.23
C VAL A 139 -5.45 -10.00 27.86
N ALA A 140 -4.66 -9.07 27.37
CA ALA A 140 -3.92 -9.20 26.09
C ALA A 140 -2.73 -10.19 26.20
N GLY A 141 -2.08 -10.24 27.38
CA GLY A 141 -0.75 -10.81 27.58
C GLY A 141 -0.56 -12.28 27.17
N GLY A 142 -1.61 -13.10 27.19
CA GLY A 142 -1.53 -14.51 26.76
C GLY A 142 -1.54 -14.73 25.24
N ARG A 143 -1.96 -13.74 24.45
CA ARG A 143 -2.09 -13.81 23.00
C ARG A 143 -1.27 -12.74 22.27
N SER A 144 -0.84 -11.70 22.97
CA SER A 144 -0.02 -10.63 22.42
C SER A 144 1.44 -11.05 22.27
N ARG A 145 2.07 -10.77 21.13
CA ARG A 145 3.49 -11.01 20.87
C ARG A 145 4.38 -9.83 21.26
N VAL A 146 3.79 -8.76 21.83
CA VAL A 146 4.51 -7.54 22.22
C VAL A 146 5.00 -7.60 23.66
N ARG A 147 6.05 -6.84 23.95
CA ARG A 147 6.55 -6.67 25.32
C ARG A 147 5.85 -5.48 25.98
N PHE A 148 5.56 -5.61 27.27
CA PHE A 148 4.98 -4.55 28.08
C PHE A 148 5.98 -4.15 29.16
N ALA A 149 6.18 -2.84 29.32
CA ALA A 149 6.93 -2.24 30.43
C ALA A 149 5.93 -1.68 31.45
N ASP A 150 6.09 -2.02 32.73
CA ASP A 150 5.28 -1.44 33.81
C ASP A 150 5.84 -0.03 34.11
N ILE A 151 4.98 1.00 34.00
CA ILE A 151 5.35 2.39 34.33
C ILE A 151 4.70 2.87 35.64
N GLY A 152 3.95 2.00 36.29
CA GLY A 152 3.29 2.29 37.56
C GLY A 152 1.95 3.01 37.43
N PRO A 153 1.35 3.42 38.54
CA PRO A 153 0.04 4.08 38.56
C PRO A 153 0.15 5.57 38.16
N LEU A 154 -0.60 5.96 37.13
CA LEU A 154 -0.71 7.35 36.66
C LEU A 154 -1.92 8.05 37.28
N ARG A 155 -1.73 9.26 37.79
CA ARG A 155 -2.83 10.15 38.18
C ARG A 155 -3.40 10.84 36.93
N LEU A 156 -4.54 10.35 36.46
CA LEU A 156 -5.21 10.85 35.29
C LEU A 156 -6.33 11.83 35.65
N LYS A 157 -6.43 12.94 34.94
CA LYS A 157 -7.41 14.00 35.24
C LYS A 157 -8.85 13.46 35.15
N GLY A 158 -9.64 13.72 36.21
CA GLY A 158 -11.05 13.31 36.25
C GLY A 158 -11.29 11.87 36.71
N LEU A 159 -10.26 11.09 37.01
CA LEU A 159 -10.37 9.78 37.64
C LEU A 159 -10.01 9.88 39.14
N PRO A 160 -10.81 9.26 40.02
CA PRO A 160 -10.63 9.40 41.48
C PRO A 160 -9.36 8.68 41.97
N GLU A 161 -8.99 7.57 41.35
CA GLU A 161 -7.85 6.75 41.73
C GLU A 161 -6.78 6.71 40.63
N PRO A 162 -5.49 6.57 40.99
CA PRO A 162 -4.43 6.37 40.02
C PRO A 162 -4.65 5.08 39.21
N VAL A 163 -4.47 5.12 37.92
CA VAL A 163 -4.66 4.01 36.99
C VAL A 163 -3.34 3.27 36.82
N PRO A 164 -3.23 1.99 37.21
CA PRO A 164 -2.06 1.17 36.92
C PRO A 164 -1.86 1.04 35.41
N THR A 165 -0.70 1.48 34.92
CA THR A 165 -0.45 1.69 33.49
C THR A 165 0.82 0.97 33.06
N CYS A 166 0.78 0.41 31.84
CA CYS A 166 1.94 -0.17 31.15
C CYS A 166 2.16 0.52 29.82
N GLU A 167 3.39 0.52 29.39
CA GLU A 167 3.77 0.92 28.02
C GLU A 167 3.93 -0.32 27.14
N VAL A 168 3.43 -0.26 25.91
CA VAL A 168 3.65 -1.29 24.89
C VAL A 168 4.93 -0.95 24.15
N ALA A 169 5.94 -1.83 24.26
CA ALA A 169 7.14 -1.72 23.45
C ALA A 169 6.83 -2.14 22.02
N TRP A 170 7.13 -1.28 21.07
CA TRP A 170 7.00 -1.55 19.66
C TRP A 170 8.30 -1.16 18.94
N GLU A 171 8.60 -1.84 17.87
CA GLU A 171 9.78 -1.55 17.04
C GLU A 171 9.35 -0.82 15.78
N ALA A 172 10.10 0.22 15.45
CA ALA A 172 9.98 0.89 14.16
C ALA A 172 10.19 -0.14 13.05
N LEU A 173 9.32 -0.13 12.05
CA LEU A 173 9.61 -0.92 10.87
C LEU A 173 10.78 -0.28 10.12
N PRO A 174 11.65 -1.09 9.52
CA PRO A 174 12.67 -0.54 8.62
C PRO A 174 12.01 0.36 7.58
N PRO A 175 12.70 1.40 7.09
CA PRO A 175 12.19 2.27 6.03
C PRO A 175 11.66 1.39 4.88
N SER A 176 10.37 1.48 4.58
CA SER A 176 9.81 0.79 3.42
C SER A 176 9.87 1.71 2.22
N VAL A 177 10.08 1.13 1.05
CA VAL A 177 9.98 1.84 -0.22
C VAL A 177 8.55 2.39 -0.34
N PRO A 178 8.33 3.72 -0.44
CA PRO A 178 6.99 4.27 -0.53
C PRO A 178 6.31 3.88 -1.85
N LEU A 179 4.99 4.02 -1.93
CA LEU A 179 4.29 3.80 -3.21
C LEU A 179 4.83 4.76 -4.29
N PRO A 180 5.15 4.24 -5.49
CA PRO A 180 5.55 5.07 -6.62
C PRO A 180 4.48 6.10 -6.99
N ALA A 181 4.89 7.33 -7.35
CA ALA A 181 3.99 8.41 -7.74
C ALA A 181 3.03 8.01 -8.88
N LEU A 182 3.47 7.16 -9.81
CA LEU A 182 2.66 6.58 -10.87
C LEU A 182 1.37 5.90 -10.35
N LEU A 183 1.39 5.36 -9.11
CA LEU A 183 0.30 4.59 -8.53
C LEU A 183 -0.48 5.34 -7.44
N THR A 184 -0.07 6.55 -7.05
CA THR A 184 -0.70 7.31 -5.95
C THR A 184 -1.70 8.35 -6.41
N ASP A 185 -1.53 8.95 -7.59
CA ASP A 185 -2.32 10.09 -8.06
C ASP A 185 -3.51 9.68 -8.95
N MET A 186 -4.28 8.68 -8.51
CA MET A 186 -5.38 8.10 -9.30
C MET A 186 -6.79 8.55 -8.90
N GLY A 187 -6.90 9.48 -7.94
CA GLY A 187 -8.19 9.94 -7.39
C GLY A 187 -8.92 8.86 -6.55
N PRO A 188 -9.98 9.22 -5.82
CA PRO A 188 -10.59 8.36 -4.81
C PRO A 188 -11.58 7.32 -5.35
N VAL A 189 -12.04 7.45 -6.61
CA VAL A 189 -13.16 6.66 -7.11
C VAL A 189 -12.69 5.38 -7.79
N PHE A 190 -13.14 4.23 -7.28
CA PHE A 190 -12.93 2.90 -7.88
C PHE A 190 -14.22 2.08 -7.78
N VAL A 191 -14.73 1.57 -8.90
CA VAL A 191 -16.02 0.86 -8.97
C VAL A 191 -15.97 -0.33 -9.93
N ALA A 192 -16.82 -1.31 -9.69
CA ALA A 192 -17.21 -2.39 -10.61
C ALA A 192 -16.02 -3.16 -11.23
N ARG A 193 -15.07 -3.60 -10.40
CA ARG A 193 -13.90 -4.42 -10.81
C ARG A 193 -13.58 -5.48 -9.74
N GLU A 194 -14.59 -5.92 -9.01
CA GLU A 194 -14.43 -6.83 -7.88
C GLU A 194 -13.82 -8.17 -8.32
N ALA A 195 -14.29 -8.74 -9.42
CA ALA A 195 -13.83 -10.04 -9.93
C ALA A 195 -12.36 -9.99 -10.39
N GLU A 196 -11.98 -8.96 -11.13
CA GLU A 196 -10.59 -8.75 -11.56
C GLU A 196 -9.68 -8.50 -10.36
N MET A 197 -10.15 -7.72 -9.39
CA MET A 197 -9.41 -7.44 -8.16
C MET A 197 -9.21 -8.69 -7.31
N GLU A 198 -10.26 -9.47 -7.05
CA GLU A 198 -10.16 -10.73 -6.30
C GLU A 198 -9.14 -11.67 -6.94
N ARG A 199 -9.15 -11.76 -8.27
CA ARG A 199 -8.19 -12.60 -8.98
C ARG A 199 -6.77 -12.09 -8.93
N LEU A 200 -6.55 -10.78 -9.02
CA LEU A 200 -5.23 -10.15 -8.82
C LEU A 200 -4.72 -10.32 -7.39
N GLU A 201 -5.59 -10.19 -6.40
CA GLU A 201 -5.25 -10.48 -4.99
C GLU A 201 -4.89 -11.96 -4.77
N GLN A 202 -5.53 -12.87 -5.52
CA GLN A 202 -5.16 -14.28 -5.47
C GLN A 202 -3.77 -14.52 -6.06
N LEU A 203 -3.43 -13.90 -7.22
CA LEU A 203 -2.08 -13.95 -7.78
C LEU A 203 -1.05 -13.36 -6.82
N TRP A 204 -1.40 -12.29 -6.10
CA TRP A 204 -0.54 -11.72 -5.08
C TRP A 204 -0.27 -12.70 -3.93
N LYS A 205 -1.30 -13.36 -3.41
CA LYS A 205 -1.15 -14.39 -2.35
C LYS A 205 -0.25 -15.53 -2.80
N GLU A 206 -0.38 -15.98 -4.04
CA GLU A 206 0.46 -17.02 -4.63
C GLU A 206 1.92 -16.53 -4.78
N ALA A 207 2.13 -15.27 -5.19
CA ALA A 207 3.46 -14.67 -5.27
C ALA A 207 4.12 -14.57 -3.89
N VAL A 208 3.39 -14.13 -2.87
CA VAL A 208 3.88 -14.07 -1.47
C VAL A 208 4.26 -15.46 -0.95
N ALA A 209 3.60 -16.52 -1.39
CA ALA A 209 3.92 -17.90 -1.02
C ALA A 209 5.24 -18.43 -1.61
N GLY A 210 5.86 -17.69 -2.54
CA GLY A 210 7.20 -18.01 -3.05
C GLY A 210 7.28 -18.30 -4.54
N ASP A 211 6.31 -17.80 -5.31
CA ASP A 211 6.25 -18.00 -6.76
C ASP A 211 6.36 -16.68 -7.53
N VAL A 212 6.84 -16.73 -8.77
CA VAL A 212 6.70 -15.60 -9.70
C VAL A 212 5.34 -15.70 -10.38
N ARG A 213 4.52 -14.66 -10.24
CA ARG A 213 3.21 -14.54 -10.89
C ARG A 213 3.17 -13.31 -11.79
N VAL A 214 2.37 -13.39 -12.85
CA VAL A 214 2.23 -12.28 -13.80
C VAL A 214 0.76 -12.06 -14.13
N GLY A 215 0.28 -10.84 -13.94
CA GLY A 215 -1.03 -10.37 -14.38
C GLY A 215 -0.88 -9.41 -15.57
N LEU A 216 -1.50 -9.71 -16.70
CA LEU A 216 -1.45 -8.89 -17.90
C LEU A 216 -2.81 -8.22 -18.12
N LEU A 217 -2.89 -6.92 -17.87
CA LEU A 217 -4.11 -6.12 -18.00
C LEU A 217 -4.20 -5.56 -19.42
N ALA A 218 -5.12 -6.08 -20.19
CA ALA A 218 -5.37 -5.72 -21.57
C ALA A 218 -6.69 -4.93 -21.70
N GLY A 219 -6.79 -4.02 -22.65
CA GLY A 219 -8.03 -3.30 -22.97
C GLY A 219 -7.79 -1.92 -23.57
N GLU A 220 -8.88 -1.27 -23.96
CA GLU A 220 -8.86 0.04 -24.62
C GLU A 220 -8.25 1.16 -23.75
N PRO A 221 -7.79 2.25 -24.38
CA PRO A 221 -7.40 3.46 -23.66
C PRO A 221 -8.53 3.94 -22.73
N GLY A 222 -8.19 4.33 -21.51
CA GLY A 222 -9.17 4.89 -20.56
C GLY A 222 -10.03 3.88 -19.81
N VAL A 223 -9.96 2.57 -20.11
CA VAL A 223 -10.80 1.52 -19.48
C VAL A 223 -10.44 1.25 -17.99
N GLY A 224 -9.33 1.81 -17.51
CA GLY A 224 -8.94 1.74 -16.11
C GLY A 224 -7.86 0.71 -15.77
N LYS A 225 -7.02 0.28 -16.71
CA LYS A 225 -5.91 -0.67 -16.48
C LYS A 225 -4.94 -0.21 -15.39
N THR A 226 -4.37 0.98 -15.56
CA THR A 226 -3.43 1.58 -14.59
C THR A 226 -4.12 1.86 -13.26
N ARG A 227 -5.42 2.24 -13.28
CA ARG A 227 -6.22 2.42 -12.05
C ARG A 227 -6.40 1.12 -11.29
N LEU A 228 -6.66 0.00 -11.98
CA LEU A 228 -6.77 -1.32 -11.35
C LEU A 228 -5.44 -1.76 -10.72
N ALA A 229 -4.32 -1.53 -11.42
CA ALA A 229 -2.99 -1.81 -10.88
C ALA A 229 -2.65 -0.93 -9.66
N ALA A 230 -3.03 0.36 -9.68
CA ALA A 230 -2.86 1.28 -8.56
C ALA A 230 -3.73 0.89 -7.35
N GLU A 231 -4.97 0.45 -7.58
CA GLU A 231 -5.85 -0.05 -6.51
C GLU A 231 -5.27 -1.31 -5.85
N LEU A 232 -4.78 -2.26 -6.65
CA LEU A 232 -4.07 -3.43 -6.12
C LEU A 232 -2.85 -2.98 -5.28
N ALA A 233 -2.03 -2.08 -5.82
CA ALA A 233 -0.86 -1.55 -5.11
C ALA A 233 -1.25 -0.94 -3.75
N GLY A 234 -2.30 -0.13 -3.70
CA GLY A 234 -2.82 0.44 -2.45
C GLY A 234 -3.33 -0.62 -1.45
N ARG A 235 -3.90 -1.73 -1.94
CA ARG A 235 -4.39 -2.82 -1.07
C ARG A 235 -3.26 -3.68 -0.50
N VAL A 236 -2.20 -3.92 -1.29
CA VAL A 236 -1.05 -4.71 -0.86
C VAL A 236 0.04 -3.91 -0.18
N ASP A 237 -0.04 -2.57 -0.21
CA ASP A 237 0.91 -1.67 0.45
C ASP A 237 0.82 -1.83 1.96
N ASP A 238 1.59 -2.77 2.45
CA ASP A 238 1.70 -3.14 3.86
C ASP A 238 3.15 -3.10 4.33
N PRO A 239 3.38 -2.97 5.64
CA PRO A 239 4.70 -3.20 6.23
C PRO A 239 5.31 -4.52 5.77
N GLY A 240 6.50 -4.45 5.18
CA GLY A 240 7.18 -5.64 4.64
C GLY A 240 6.74 -6.04 3.23
N VAL A 241 6.19 -5.10 2.46
CA VAL A 241 5.94 -5.23 1.02
C VAL A 241 6.66 -4.11 0.28
N THR A 242 7.29 -4.45 -0.83
CA THR A 242 7.90 -3.46 -1.74
C THR A 242 7.04 -3.34 -3.00
N VAL A 243 6.53 -2.14 -3.29
CA VAL A 243 5.82 -1.83 -4.53
C VAL A 243 6.73 -1.00 -5.43
N LEU A 244 6.93 -1.46 -6.66
CA LEU A 244 7.74 -0.81 -7.68
C LEU A 244 6.88 -0.57 -8.93
N ALA A 245 7.14 0.53 -9.63
CA ALA A 245 6.48 0.79 -10.89
C ALA A 245 7.38 1.52 -11.87
N GLY A 246 7.09 1.33 -13.15
CA GLY A 246 7.67 2.12 -14.24
C GLY A 246 6.76 2.10 -15.45
N ARG A 247 6.85 3.13 -16.27
CA ARG A 247 6.04 3.32 -17.47
C ARG A 247 6.90 3.29 -18.72
N CYS A 248 6.33 2.76 -19.80
CA CYS A 248 6.88 2.96 -21.15
C CYS A 248 6.31 4.22 -21.75
N ASP A 249 7.16 5.05 -22.33
CA ASP A 249 6.77 6.31 -22.95
C ASP A 249 6.65 6.13 -24.47
N GLU A 250 5.58 6.70 -25.06
CA GLU A 250 5.27 6.58 -26.49
C GLU A 250 6.36 7.21 -27.37
N ASP A 251 6.87 8.37 -26.95
CA ASP A 251 7.79 9.19 -27.75
C ASP A 251 9.26 8.81 -27.59
N LEU A 252 9.63 8.24 -26.44
CA LEU A 252 11.04 8.06 -26.08
C LEU A 252 11.64 6.75 -26.58
N GLY A 253 10.87 5.65 -26.61
CA GLY A 253 11.35 4.33 -27.03
C GLY A 253 12.64 3.86 -26.33
N VAL A 254 12.87 4.34 -25.09
CA VAL A 254 14.10 4.08 -24.32
C VAL A 254 14.13 2.64 -23.87
N PRO A 255 15.21 1.87 -24.19
CA PRO A 255 15.36 0.52 -23.69
C PRO A 255 15.36 0.49 -22.15
N TYR A 256 14.62 -0.50 -21.60
CA TYR A 256 14.55 -0.78 -20.16
C TYR A 256 13.91 0.30 -19.29
N GLN A 257 13.31 1.36 -19.86
CA GLN A 257 12.78 2.51 -19.12
C GLN A 257 11.98 2.11 -17.87
N PRO A 258 10.94 1.24 -17.91
CA PRO A 258 10.16 0.94 -16.72
C PRO A 258 10.96 0.21 -15.64
N PHE A 259 11.97 -0.55 -16.02
CA PHE A 259 12.88 -1.18 -15.06
C PHE A 259 13.87 -0.19 -14.45
N VAL A 260 14.31 0.80 -15.22
CA VAL A 260 15.16 1.90 -14.72
C VAL A 260 14.39 2.72 -13.68
N GLU A 261 13.14 3.08 -13.96
CA GLU A 261 12.29 3.83 -13.03
C GLU A 261 12.05 3.04 -11.74
N ALA A 262 11.71 1.76 -11.86
CA ALA A 262 11.51 0.86 -10.72
C ALA A 262 12.79 0.69 -9.87
N LEU A 263 13.95 0.49 -10.51
CA LEU A 263 15.23 0.34 -9.83
C LEU A 263 15.66 1.64 -9.15
N ARG A 264 15.52 2.78 -9.83
CA ARG A 264 15.85 4.10 -9.25
C ARG A 264 14.99 4.38 -8.04
N HIS A 265 13.68 4.16 -8.14
CA HIS A 265 12.77 4.29 -7.01
C HIS A 265 13.18 3.40 -5.83
N PHE A 266 13.59 2.16 -6.09
CA PHE A 266 14.08 1.25 -5.04
C PHE A 266 15.37 1.78 -4.39
N VAL A 267 16.34 2.23 -5.19
CA VAL A 267 17.64 2.73 -4.72
C VAL A 267 17.49 4.00 -3.89
N ASP A 268 16.62 4.90 -4.30
CA ASP A 268 16.38 6.18 -3.61
C ASP A 268 15.75 6.02 -2.21
N HIS A 269 15.14 4.87 -1.92
CA HIS A 269 14.39 4.67 -0.67
C HIS A 269 14.90 3.53 0.22
N VAL A 270 15.85 2.72 -0.28
CA VAL A 270 16.50 1.69 0.54
C VAL A 270 17.78 2.26 1.16
N PRO A 271 18.02 2.07 2.47
CA PRO A 271 19.25 2.51 3.12
C PRO A 271 20.50 1.97 2.43
N ALA A 272 21.53 2.83 2.26
CA ALA A 272 22.75 2.49 1.52
C ALA A 272 23.47 1.25 2.07
N GLU A 273 23.45 1.06 3.39
CA GLU A 273 24.00 -0.09 4.09
C GLU A 273 23.29 -1.42 3.76
N GLU A 274 22.04 -1.37 3.35
CA GLU A 274 21.24 -2.55 2.98
C GLU A 274 21.25 -2.82 1.47
N LEU A 275 21.51 -1.79 0.65
CA LEU A 275 21.44 -1.87 -0.80
C LEU A 275 22.33 -2.99 -1.36
N ALA A 276 23.57 -3.11 -0.90
CA ALA A 276 24.49 -4.14 -1.39
C ALA A 276 23.92 -5.56 -1.25
N GLY A 277 23.27 -5.86 -0.12
CA GLY A 277 22.61 -7.14 0.11
C GLY A 277 21.35 -7.34 -0.71
N ARG A 278 20.59 -6.27 -0.96
CA ARG A 278 19.32 -6.30 -1.68
C ARG A 278 19.48 -6.26 -3.21
N LEU A 279 20.61 -5.75 -3.75
CA LEU A 279 20.89 -5.73 -5.19
C LEU A 279 21.31 -7.09 -5.75
N GLY A 280 21.72 -8.03 -4.89
CA GLY A 280 22.14 -9.36 -5.28
C GLY A 280 23.58 -9.41 -5.83
N ARG A 281 24.01 -10.60 -6.25
CA ARG A 281 25.40 -10.89 -6.62
C ARG A 281 25.91 -10.16 -7.87
N TYR A 282 25.02 -9.67 -8.71
CA TYR A 282 25.35 -8.96 -9.95
C TYR A 282 25.00 -7.45 -9.87
N GLY A 283 24.90 -6.91 -8.65
CA GLY A 283 24.48 -5.53 -8.45
C GLY A 283 25.27 -4.50 -9.27
N GLY A 284 26.58 -4.76 -9.53
CA GLY A 284 27.40 -3.88 -10.36
C GLY A 284 26.92 -3.75 -11.81
N GLU A 285 26.34 -4.79 -12.41
CA GLU A 285 25.79 -4.71 -13.77
C GLU A 285 24.54 -3.79 -13.83
N LEU A 286 23.84 -3.60 -12.69
CA LEU A 286 22.71 -2.68 -12.59
C LEU A 286 23.11 -1.22 -12.74
N ALA A 287 24.39 -0.88 -12.51
CA ALA A 287 24.92 0.46 -12.79
C ALA A 287 24.85 0.87 -14.27
N ARG A 288 24.62 -0.09 -15.18
CA ARG A 288 24.30 0.21 -16.59
C ARG A 288 22.91 0.81 -16.77
N LEU A 289 21.99 0.52 -15.85
CA LEU A 289 20.64 1.09 -15.83
C LEU A 289 20.57 2.35 -14.97
N VAL A 290 21.23 2.33 -13.81
CA VAL A 290 21.25 3.40 -12.81
C VAL A 290 22.69 3.67 -12.42
N PRO A 291 23.41 4.57 -13.15
CA PRO A 291 24.83 4.85 -12.90
C PRO A 291 25.14 5.32 -11.48
N GLU A 292 24.19 5.95 -10.81
CA GLU A 292 24.28 6.47 -9.46
C GLU A 292 24.59 5.36 -8.42
N LEU A 293 24.32 4.10 -8.76
CA LEU A 293 24.69 2.96 -7.92
C LEU A 293 26.20 2.80 -7.74
N ALA A 294 26.99 3.13 -8.76
CA ALA A 294 28.45 3.02 -8.68
C ALA A 294 29.06 3.98 -7.65
N GLU A 295 28.42 5.10 -7.40
CA GLU A 295 28.84 6.11 -6.43
C GLU A 295 28.24 5.90 -5.05
N GLY A 296 26.98 5.42 -5.00
CA GLY A 296 26.17 5.31 -3.78
C GLY A 296 26.38 4.03 -2.98
N VAL A 297 26.92 2.94 -3.59
CA VAL A 297 27.05 1.65 -2.91
C VAL A 297 28.53 1.25 -2.78
N PRO A 298 29.14 1.37 -1.59
CA PRO A 298 30.54 1.00 -1.38
C PRO A 298 30.80 -0.47 -1.69
N GLY A 299 31.87 -0.74 -2.45
CA GLY A 299 32.30 -2.11 -2.77
C GLY A 299 31.50 -2.78 -3.90
N LEU A 300 30.65 -2.07 -4.59
CA LEU A 300 29.97 -2.57 -5.77
C LEU A 300 30.99 -2.81 -6.90
N ALA A 301 31.06 -4.04 -7.41
CA ALA A 301 31.98 -4.36 -8.50
C ALA A 301 31.54 -3.62 -9.78
N PRO A 302 32.48 -3.04 -10.57
CA PRO A 302 32.12 -2.41 -11.83
C PRO A 302 31.51 -3.40 -12.83
N PRO A 303 30.67 -2.91 -13.77
CA PRO A 303 30.15 -3.74 -14.85
C PRO A 303 31.27 -4.38 -15.67
N LEU A 304 31.12 -5.63 -16.04
CA LEU A 304 32.13 -6.33 -16.85
C LEU A 304 31.93 -6.02 -18.33
N HIS A 305 32.98 -5.57 -19.00
CA HIS A 305 32.96 -5.34 -20.44
C HIS A 305 33.09 -6.64 -21.22
N SER A 306 32.27 -6.83 -22.24
CA SER A 306 32.28 -7.96 -23.18
C SER A 306 31.60 -7.55 -24.49
N ASP A 307 31.28 -8.52 -25.35
CA ASP A 307 30.45 -8.26 -26.51
C ASP A 307 29.02 -7.86 -26.12
N PRO A 308 28.30 -7.11 -26.97
CA PRO A 308 26.98 -6.56 -26.65
C PRO A 308 25.92 -7.60 -26.27
N GLU A 309 25.99 -8.82 -26.83
CA GLU A 309 25.02 -9.85 -26.50
C GLU A 309 25.25 -10.44 -25.11
N THR A 310 26.51 -10.66 -24.76
CA THR A 310 26.90 -11.11 -23.42
C THR A 310 26.59 -10.04 -22.37
N GLU A 311 26.85 -8.76 -22.66
CA GLU A 311 26.52 -7.65 -21.75
C GLU A 311 25.00 -7.56 -21.51
N ARG A 312 24.20 -7.70 -22.56
CA ARG A 312 22.74 -7.72 -22.47
C ARG A 312 22.24 -8.91 -21.62
N TYR A 313 22.77 -10.08 -21.84
CA TYR A 313 22.40 -11.26 -21.06
C TYR A 313 22.75 -11.10 -19.58
N ARG A 314 23.94 -10.58 -19.26
CA ARG A 314 24.34 -10.28 -17.88
C ARG A 314 23.43 -9.24 -17.22
N LEU A 315 23.01 -8.23 -17.98
CA LEU A 315 22.08 -7.22 -17.47
C LEU A 315 20.73 -7.85 -17.12
N PHE A 316 20.22 -8.76 -17.96
CA PHE A 316 18.98 -9.48 -17.69
C PHE A 316 19.09 -10.34 -16.44
N ASP A 317 20.21 -11.06 -16.30
CA ASP A 317 20.52 -11.82 -15.10
C ASP A 317 20.65 -10.95 -13.85
N ALA A 318 21.22 -9.76 -13.97
CA ALA A 318 21.37 -8.82 -12.87
C ALA A 318 20.01 -8.30 -12.38
N VAL A 319 19.10 -7.95 -13.30
CA VAL A 319 17.74 -7.51 -12.94
C VAL A 319 16.97 -8.65 -12.27
N ALA A 320 17.02 -9.87 -12.81
CA ALA A 320 16.39 -11.04 -12.21
C ALA A 320 16.97 -11.35 -10.82
N ALA A 321 18.28 -11.27 -10.66
CA ALA A 321 18.96 -11.50 -9.40
C ALA A 321 18.65 -10.41 -8.35
N TRP A 322 18.52 -9.16 -8.77
CA TRP A 322 18.08 -8.06 -7.91
C TRP A 322 16.68 -8.32 -7.37
N LEU A 323 15.71 -8.55 -8.25
CA LEU A 323 14.32 -8.78 -7.83
C LEU A 323 14.22 -10.03 -6.93
N ALA A 324 14.94 -11.11 -7.23
CA ALA A 324 15.00 -12.27 -6.39
C ALA A 324 15.68 -12.01 -5.03
N ALA A 325 16.75 -11.22 -4.98
CA ALA A 325 17.42 -10.86 -3.72
C ALA A 325 16.57 -9.95 -2.86
N ALA A 326 15.99 -8.91 -3.44
CA ALA A 326 15.11 -7.96 -2.76
C ALA A 326 13.84 -8.68 -2.25
N SER A 327 13.26 -9.59 -3.04
CA SER A 327 12.06 -10.34 -2.65
C SER A 327 12.26 -11.32 -1.48
N ARG A 328 13.50 -11.67 -1.12
CA ARG A 328 13.78 -12.46 0.09
C ARG A 328 13.51 -11.66 1.37
N HIS A 329 13.69 -10.34 1.30
CA HIS A 329 13.41 -9.44 2.41
C HIS A 329 11.90 -9.15 2.49
N GLU A 330 11.32 -8.71 1.37
CA GLU A 330 9.93 -8.28 1.26
C GLU A 330 9.34 -8.74 -0.07
N PRO A 331 8.10 -9.30 -0.12
CA PRO A 331 7.42 -9.57 -1.39
C PRO A 331 7.36 -8.31 -2.26
N ILE A 332 7.50 -8.49 -3.57
CA ILE A 332 7.55 -7.38 -4.52
C ILE A 332 6.32 -7.42 -5.43
N LEU A 333 5.62 -6.29 -5.54
CA LEU A 333 4.71 -5.98 -6.63
C LEU A 333 5.44 -5.06 -7.62
N LEU A 334 5.63 -5.51 -8.86
CA LEU A 334 6.23 -4.71 -9.94
C LEU A 334 5.17 -4.39 -10.99
N VAL A 335 4.84 -3.11 -11.17
CA VAL A 335 3.91 -2.64 -12.19
C VAL A 335 4.69 -2.08 -13.38
N LEU A 336 4.42 -2.62 -14.58
CA LEU A 336 4.99 -2.17 -15.85
C LEU A 336 3.85 -1.61 -16.72
N ASP A 337 3.75 -0.29 -16.79
CA ASP A 337 2.62 0.39 -17.43
C ASP A 337 2.90 0.67 -18.90
N ASP A 338 1.85 0.59 -19.73
CA ASP A 338 1.84 0.90 -21.16
C ASP A 338 2.87 0.11 -21.99
N LEU A 339 2.92 -1.22 -21.84
CA LEU A 339 3.86 -2.13 -22.51
C LEU A 339 3.77 -2.11 -24.06
N GLN A 340 2.68 -1.59 -24.64
CA GLN A 340 2.59 -1.40 -26.10
C GLN A 340 3.65 -0.41 -26.62
N TRP A 341 4.21 0.45 -25.78
CA TRP A 341 5.29 1.39 -26.13
C TRP A 341 6.68 0.90 -25.72
N ALA A 342 6.76 -0.30 -25.16
CA ALA A 342 8.02 -0.86 -24.71
C ALA A 342 8.98 -1.14 -25.87
N ALA A 343 10.22 -0.67 -25.75
CA ALA A 343 11.28 -1.04 -26.70
C ALA A 343 11.54 -2.57 -26.70
N GLY A 344 11.94 -3.13 -27.82
CA GLY A 344 12.21 -4.56 -27.95
C GLY A 344 13.09 -5.15 -26.85
N PRO A 345 14.21 -4.52 -26.45
CA PRO A 345 15.05 -4.99 -25.33
C PRO A 345 14.30 -5.07 -23.99
N THR A 346 13.36 -4.14 -23.73
CA THR A 346 12.51 -4.15 -22.52
C THR A 346 11.63 -5.39 -22.48
N LEU A 347 11.00 -5.72 -23.62
CA LEU A 347 10.14 -6.89 -23.74
C LEU A 347 10.93 -8.21 -23.60
N LEU A 348 12.15 -8.26 -24.14
CA LEU A 348 13.04 -9.40 -23.97
C LEU A 348 13.47 -9.58 -22.51
N LEU A 349 13.71 -8.50 -21.78
CA LEU A 349 14.00 -8.55 -20.34
C LEU A 349 12.81 -9.07 -19.57
N LEU A 350 11.58 -8.58 -19.85
CA LEU A 350 10.36 -9.09 -19.22
C LEU A 350 10.20 -10.61 -19.47
N ARG A 351 10.37 -11.07 -20.71
CA ARG A 351 10.34 -12.49 -21.06
C ARG A 351 11.37 -13.29 -20.28
N HIS A 352 12.61 -12.81 -20.19
CA HIS A 352 13.68 -13.44 -19.44
C HIS A 352 13.36 -13.57 -17.95
N LEU A 353 12.83 -12.50 -17.36
CA LEU A 353 12.44 -12.47 -15.95
C LEU A 353 11.37 -13.53 -15.62
N VAL A 354 10.35 -13.66 -16.47
CA VAL A 354 9.27 -14.63 -16.28
C VAL A 354 9.72 -16.07 -16.54
N ALA A 355 10.57 -16.29 -17.55
CA ALA A 355 11.10 -17.62 -17.86
C ALA A 355 12.08 -18.13 -16.79
N ARG A 356 12.78 -17.22 -16.11
CA ARG A 356 13.80 -17.56 -15.11
C ARG A 356 13.21 -17.58 -13.69
N ARG A 357 12.31 -18.53 -13.46
CA ARG A 357 11.74 -18.78 -12.13
C ARG A 357 12.84 -19.36 -11.24
N THR A 358 13.16 -18.65 -10.16
CA THR A 358 14.00 -19.19 -9.09
C THR A 358 13.11 -19.52 -7.89
N ASP A 359 13.35 -20.68 -7.28
CA ASP A 359 12.63 -21.08 -6.08
C ASP A 359 12.67 -19.97 -5.01
N ALA A 360 11.54 -19.72 -4.38
CA ALA A 360 11.35 -18.72 -3.33
C ALA A 360 11.43 -17.25 -3.77
N THR A 361 11.24 -16.90 -5.05
CA THR A 361 11.08 -15.50 -5.48
C THR A 361 9.65 -15.05 -5.28
N ARG A 362 9.42 -14.09 -4.38
CA ARG A 362 8.09 -13.55 -4.03
C ARG A 362 7.79 -12.32 -4.88
N LEU A 363 7.41 -12.53 -6.15
CA LEU A 363 7.24 -11.46 -7.13
C LEU A 363 5.91 -11.58 -7.89
N LEU A 364 5.09 -10.54 -7.85
CA LEU A 364 4.00 -10.34 -8.80
C LEU A 364 4.38 -9.23 -9.77
N VAL A 365 4.36 -9.55 -11.07
CA VAL A 365 4.48 -8.55 -12.14
C VAL A 365 3.09 -8.25 -12.69
N VAL A 366 2.69 -6.99 -12.72
CA VAL A 366 1.47 -6.53 -13.37
C VAL A 366 1.85 -5.68 -14.57
N GLY A 367 1.56 -6.16 -15.77
CA GLY A 367 1.80 -5.43 -17.01
C GLY A 367 0.50 -4.88 -17.60
N THR A 368 0.46 -3.62 -18.01
CA THR A 368 -0.69 -3.06 -18.73
C THR A 368 -0.36 -2.85 -20.20
N TYR A 369 -1.33 -3.03 -21.07
CA TYR A 369 -1.18 -2.75 -22.48
C TYR A 369 -2.52 -2.51 -23.18
N ARG A 370 -2.49 -1.89 -24.40
CA ARG A 370 -3.66 -1.63 -25.23
C ARG A 370 -3.75 -2.65 -26.35
N ASP A 371 -4.84 -3.42 -26.38
CA ASP A 371 -5.07 -4.43 -27.42
C ASP A 371 -5.20 -3.82 -28.81
N SER A 372 -5.89 -2.69 -28.94
CA SER A 372 -6.17 -1.99 -30.20
C SER A 372 -4.91 -1.45 -30.89
N GLU A 373 -3.83 -1.21 -30.15
CA GLU A 373 -2.55 -0.72 -30.69
C GLU A 373 -1.63 -1.86 -31.15
N LEU A 374 -1.98 -3.13 -30.87
CA LEU A 374 -1.15 -4.29 -31.22
C LEU A 374 -1.44 -4.78 -32.65
N ARG A 375 -0.62 -4.35 -33.62
CA ARG A 375 -0.60 -4.95 -34.96
C ARG A 375 0.13 -6.29 -34.93
N HIS A 376 -0.10 -7.16 -35.92
CA HIS A 376 0.49 -8.50 -36.01
C HIS A 376 2.04 -8.50 -35.91
N GLU A 377 2.68 -7.45 -36.39
CA GLU A 377 4.14 -7.27 -36.40
C GLU A 377 4.68 -6.62 -35.11
N HIS A 378 3.80 -6.28 -34.15
CA HIS A 378 4.22 -5.60 -32.95
C HIS A 378 5.05 -6.54 -32.04
N PRO A 379 6.27 -6.15 -31.57
CA PRO A 379 7.16 -7.03 -30.78
C PRO A 379 6.50 -7.62 -29.54
N LEU A 380 5.57 -6.89 -28.92
CA LEU A 380 4.82 -7.37 -27.75
C LEU A 380 3.94 -8.58 -28.07
N VAL A 381 3.45 -8.76 -29.29
CA VAL A 381 2.58 -9.89 -29.66
C VAL A 381 3.32 -11.23 -29.50
N GLU A 382 4.58 -11.30 -29.97
CA GLU A 382 5.42 -12.49 -29.81
C GLU A 382 5.67 -12.78 -28.32
N VAL A 383 6.04 -11.75 -27.55
CA VAL A 383 6.32 -11.89 -26.12
C VAL A 383 5.07 -12.32 -25.34
N LEU A 384 3.89 -11.77 -25.64
CA LEU A 384 2.62 -12.21 -25.03
C LEU A 384 2.31 -13.66 -25.36
N ALA A 385 2.59 -14.11 -26.57
CA ALA A 385 2.40 -15.53 -26.95
C ALA A 385 3.34 -16.46 -26.17
N ASP A 386 4.58 -16.04 -25.91
CA ASP A 386 5.54 -16.78 -25.11
C ASP A 386 5.13 -16.79 -23.63
N LEU A 387 4.74 -15.65 -23.08
CA LEU A 387 4.32 -15.52 -21.69
C LEU A 387 3.08 -16.36 -21.38
N ARG A 388 2.10 -16.41 -22.28
CA ARG A 388 0.87 -17.22 -22.10
C ARG A 388 1.14 -18.74 -21.97
N ARG A 389 2.28 -19.22 -22.44
CA ARG A 389 2.69 -20.63 -22.31
C ARG A 389 3.35 -20.93 -20.97
N GLN A 390 3.68 -19.89 -20.20
CA GLN A 390 4.30 -20.04 -18.90
C GLN A 390 3.23 -20.23 -17.81
N GLU A 391 3.46 -21.15 -16.88
CA GLU A 391 2.64 -21.26 -15.69
C GLU A 391 2.68 -19.97 -14.86
N GLY A 392 1.59 -19.61 -14.20
CA GLY A 392 1.52 -18.42 -13.35
C GLY A 392 1.39 -17.09 -14.08
N VAL A 393 1.13 -17.12 -15.41
CA VAL A 393 0.80 -15.96 -16.21
C VAL A 393 -0.69 -15.94 -16.51
N GLU A 394 -1.37 -14.87 -16.15
CA GLU A 394 -2.80 -14.66 -16.38
C GLU A 394 -3.07 -13.35 -17.13
N ARG A 395 -4.01 -13.41 -18.08
CA ARG A 395 -4.46 -12.23 -18.83
C ARG A 395 -5.86 -11.82 -18.40
N PHE A 396 -6.01 -10.54 -18.10
CA PHE A 396 -7.27 -9.87 -17.80
C PHE A 396 -7.65 -8.98 -18.98
N SER A 397 -8.78 -9.26 -19.61
CA SER A 397 -9.32 -8.41 -20.67
C SER A 397 -10.34 -7.46 -20.06
N LEU A 398 -9.93 -6.21 -19.84
CA LEU A 398 -10.80 -5.18 -19.30
C LEU A 398 -11.64 -4.57 -20.41
N ILE A 399 -12.94 -4.59 -20.22
CA ILE A 399 -13.93 -3.91 -21.07
C ILE A 399 -14.51 -2.71 -20.34
N GLY A 400 -15.31 -1.88 -21.00
CA GLY A 400 -16.07 -0.80 -20.35
C GLY A 400 -16.87 -1.31 -19.14
N LEU A 401 -17.19 -0.42 -18.23
CA LEU A 401 -18.11 -0.70 -17.11
C LEU A 401 -19.48 -1.05 -17.68
N ASP A 402 -20.21 -1.92 -17.01
CA ASP A 402 -21.62 -2.11 -17.32
C ASP A 402 -22.47 -0.90 -16.89
N GLN A 403 -23.76 -0.91 -17.20
CA GLN A 403 -24.65 0.20 -16.85
C GLN A 403 -24.67 0.46 -15.33
N SER A 404 -24.61 -0.57 -14.51
CA SER A 404 -24.60 -0.44 -13.05
C SER A 404 -23.28 0.18 -12.56
N GLY A 405 -22.15 -0.18 -13.16
CA GLY A 405 -20.84 0.40 -12.89
C GLY A 405 -20.74 1.88 -13.27
N VAL A 406 -21.34 2.27 -14.41
CA VAL A 406 -21.44 3.69 -14.81
C VAL A 406 -22.27 4.48 -13.82
N THR A 407 -23.42 3.93 -13.38
CA THR A 407 -24.26 4.55 -12.36
C THR A 407 -23.47 4.73 -11.05
N SER A 408 -22.81 3.69 -10.56
CA SER A 408 -21.98 3.75 -9.35
C SER A 408 -20.82 4.75 -9.47
N LEU A 409 -20.21 4.84 -10.66
CA LEU A 409 -19.15 5.82 -10.92
C LEU A 409 -19.67 7.26 -10.82
N MET A 410 -20.86 7.53 -11.38
CA MET A 410 -21.51 8.84 -11.29
C MET A 410 -21.87 9.18 -9.84
N GLU A 411 -22.50 8.24 -9.12
CA GLU A 411 -22.90 8.42 -7.71
C GLU A 411 -21.70 8.72 -6.80
N GLN A 412 -20.62 7.96 -6.92
CA GLN A 412 -19.41 8.19 -6.12
C GLN A 412 -18.78 9.56 -6.42
N ARG A 413 -18.80 10.01 -7.68
CA ARG A 413 -18.30 11.34 -8.06
C ARG A 413 -19.17 12.48 -7.55
N MET A 414 -20.49 12.29 -7.58
CA MET A 414 -21.46 13.27 -7.10
C MET A 414 -21.57 13.27 -5.56
N GLY A 415 -21.04 12.25 -4.90
CA GLY A 415 -21.14 12.07 -3.44
C GLY A 415 -22.57 11.78 -2.96
N ARG A 416 -23.47 11.35 -3.86
CA ARG A 416 -24.87 11.00 -3.57
C ARG A 416 -25.40 9.96 -4.54
N THR A 417 -26.44 9.26 -4.16
CA THR A 417 -27.19 8.38 -5.07
C THR A 417 -27.92 9.20 -6.15
N LEU A 418 -28.06 8.60 -7.35
CA LEU A 418 -28.84 9.19 -8.43
C LEU A 418 -30.33 9.05 -8.11
N ALA A 419 -31.10 10.13 -8.38
CA ALA A 419 -32.56 10.06 -8.34
C ALA A 419 -33.10 9.28 -9.55
N ASP A 420 -34.32 8.73 -9.43
CA ASP A 420 -34.95 7.94 -10.50
C ASP A 420 -35.02 8.72 -11.83
N GLU A 421 -35.17 10.04 -11.78
CA GLU A 421 -35.21 10.94 -12.94
C GLU A 421 -33.83 11.09 -13.62
N GLU A 422 -32.73 10.77 -12.94
CA GLU A 422 -31.35 10.85 -13.43
C GLU A 422 -30.86 9.52 -14.02
N LEU A 423 -31.53 8.39 -13.73
CA LEU A 423 -31.15 7.08 -14.27
C LEU A 423 -31.18 7.00 -15.80
N PRO A 424 -32.12 7.66 -16.53
CA PRO A 424 -32.08 7.71 -17.99
C PRO A 424 -30.83 8.42 -18.53
N LEU A 425 -30.30 9.43 -17.81
CA LEU A 425 -29.04 10.10 -18.15
C LEU A 425 -27.84 9.16 -18.00
N ALA A 426 -27.77 8.43 -16.87
CA ALA A 426 -26.71 7.43 -16.67
C ALA A 426 -26.70 6.36 -17.76
N ARG A 427 -27.90 5.93 -18.20
CA ARG A 427 -28.04 5.01 -19.32
C ARG A 427 -27.57 5.60 -20.64
N ALA A 428 -27.95 6.84 -20.96
CA ALA A 428 -27.51 7.51 -22.17
C ALA A 428 -25.97 7.69 -22.21
N ILE A 429 -25.37 8.03 -21.07
CA ILE A 429 -23.91 8.11 -20.94
C ILE A 429 -23.27 6.73 -21.15
N TYR A 430 -23.83 5.67 -20.60
CA TYR A 430 -23.36 4.31 -20.85
C TYR A 430 -23.41 3.94 -22.35
N GLU A 431 -24.53 4.21 -23.02
CA GLU A 431 -24.71 3.92 -24.45
C GLU A 431 -23.73 4.71 -25.33
N GLU A 432 -23.44 5.97 -25.01
CA GLU A 432 -22.52 6.83 -25.76
C GLU A 432 -21.04 6.50 -25.53
N THR A 433 -20.67 6.10 -24.29
CA THR A 433 -19.29 5.84 -23.87
C THR A 433 -18.91 4.37 -23.92
N GLU A 434 -19.85 3.47 -24.22
CA GLU A 434 -19.70 2.01 -24.08
C GLU A 434 -19.15 1.63 -22.67
N GLY A 435 -19.50 2.44 -21.68
CA GLY A 435 -19.03 2.26 -20.29
C GLY A 435 -17.54 2.58 -20.05
N ASN A 436 -16.85 3.24 -20.97
CA ASN A 436 -15.44 3.60 -20.76
C ASN A 436 -15.33 4.69 -19.66
N PRO A 437 -14.68 4.38 -18.49
CA PRO A 437 -14.63 5.30 -17.36
C PRO A 437 -14.00 6.66 -17.65
N PHE A 438 -13.12 6.73 -18.65
CA PHE A 438 -12.47 7.96 -19.04
C PHE A 438 -13.46 8.97 -19.64
N PHE A 439 -14.45 8.50 -20.37
CA PHE A 439 -15.45 9.36 -21.01
C PHE A 439 -16.68 9.62 -20.14
N VAL A 440 -16.87 8.87 -19.07
CA VAL A 440 -17.92 9.08 -18.04
C VAL A 440 -17.55 10.22 -17.06
N ARG A 441 -16.67 11.13 -17.45
CA ARG A 441 -16.20 12.24 -16.59
C ARG A 441 -17.16 13.43 -16.58
#